data_19b7256bb0e74b2f21c02397d3f84b6a
#
_entry.id   19b7256bb0e74b2f21c02397d3f84b6a
#
_cell.length_a   1.000
_cell.length_b   1.000
_cell.length_c   1.000
_cell.angle_alpha   90.00
_cell.angle_beta   90.00
_cell.angle_gamma   90.00
#
_symmetry.space_group_name_H-M   'P 1'
#
loop_
_entity.id
_entity.type
_entity.pdbx_description
1 polymer ?
#
loop_
_entity_poly.entity_id
_entity_poly.type
_entity_poly.pdbx_seq_one_letter_code
_entity_poly.pdbx_strand_id
1 'polypeptide(L)'
;MNEKEFLASYDRKNYLSPLLTVDAVLFTYHENTLKVLLVERASFPEKGKWGLPGGFVDEQNDQTLEETVLRKLKEKTGVIPPYIEQLCTVGNHQRDPRGWSVTVCYTALIAYQACEAHIDTVDSVKWVSIDEIEQLTLAFDHLKLYQQAKRTPKAKITVFDCSRFCIT
;
A
#
# COMPACT_ATOMS: atom_id res chain seq x y z
N MET A 1 -30.76 -14.58 28.01
CA MET A 1 -29.36 -14.43 27.52
C MET A 1 -28.95 -13.00 27.69
N ASN A 2 -27.91 -12.73 28.45
CA ASN A 2 -27.34 -11.38 28.62
C ASN A 2 -26.17 -11.18 27.64
N GLU A 3 -25.65 -9.97 27.53
CA GLU A 3 -24.57 -9.61 26.60
C GLU A 3 -23.30 -10.47 26.80
N LYS A 4 -22.92 -10.71 28.06
CA LYS A 4 -21.76 -11.54 28.39
C LYS A 4 -21.89 -12.98 27.90
N GLU A 5 -23.08 -13.55 28.08
CA GLU A 5 -23.41 -14.91 27.59
C GLU A 5 -23.41 -14.93 26.07
N PHE A 6 -23.98 -13.92 25.41
CA PHE A 6 -23.96 -13.79 23.96
C PHE A 6 -22.52 -13.72 23.43
N LEU A 7 -21.68 -12.84 23.95
CA LEU A 7 -20.28 -12.67 23.50
C LEU A 7 -19.45 -13.94 23.74
N ALA A 8 -19.68 -14.67 24.83
CA ALA A 8 -19.02 -15.94 25.12
C ALA A 8 -19.39 -17.07 24.14
N SER A 9 -20.58 -16.99 23.53
CA SER A 9 -21.08 -17.98 22.56
C SER A 9 -20.91 -17.54 21.11
N TYR A 10 -20.48 -16.28 20.88
CA TYR A 10 -20.35 -15.73 19.54
C TYR A 10 -19.16 -16.34 18.81
N ASP A 11 -19.43 -17.05 17.72
CA ASP A 11 -18.40 -17.57 16.83
C ASP A 11 -18.37 -16.76 15.50
N ARG A 12 -17.37 -15.91 15.35
CA ARG A 12 -17.18 -15.12 14.12
C ARG A 12 -16.96 -15.97 12.87
N LYS A 13 -16.53 -17.24 13.01
CA LYS A 13 -16.33 -18.17 11.88
C LYS A 13 -17.63 -18.53 11.17
N ASN A 14 -18.77 -18.31 11.82
CA ASN A 14 -20.09 -18.49 11.20
C ASN A 14 -20.43 -17.38 10.18
N TYR A 15 -19.60 -16.36 10.07
CA TYR A 15 -19.80 -15.24 9.15
C TYR A 15 -18.68 -15.19 8.12
N LEU A 16 -19.06 -15.10 6.84
CA LEU A 16 -18.10 -14.85 5.78
C LEU A 16 -17.57 -13.41 5.90
N SER A 17 -16.27 -13.28 5.99
CA SER A 17 -15.59 -11.97 6.07
C SER A 17 -14.86 -11.69 4.77
N PRO A 18 -14.92 -10.46 4.25
CA PRO A 18 -14.05 -10.03 3.14
C PRO A 18 -12.58 -10.17 3.51
N LEU A 19 -11.74 -10.37 2.50
CA LEU A 19 -10.30 -10.26 2.67
C LEU A 19 -9.94 -8.79 2.96
N LEU A 20 -9.30 -8.52 4.09
CA LEU A 20 -8.89 -7.17 4.47
C LEU A 20 -7.40 -6.98 4.20
N THR A 21 -7.09 -5.97 3.37
CA THR A 21 -5.72 -5.61 3.00
C THR A 21 -5.46 -4.12 3.22
N VAL A 22 -4.19 -3.77 3.24
CA VAL A 22 -3.71 -2.40 3.12
C VAL A 22 -2.79 -2.28 1.92
N ASP A 23 -2.76 -1.13 1.27
CA ASP A 23 -1.83 -0.79 0.20
C ASP A 23 -1.25 0.61 0.44
N ALA A 24 -0.03 0.87 -0.02
CA ALA A 24 0.61 2.17 0.13
C ALA A 24 1.07 2.73 -1.21
N VAL A 25 0.68 3.98 -1.49
CA VAL A 25 1.21 4.78 -2.59
C VAL A 25 2.20 5.78 -2.01
N LEU A 26 3.47 5.38 -1.93
CA LEU A 26 4.54 6.27 -1.47
C LEU A 26 5.20 6.97 -2.64
N PHE A 27 5.31 8.29 -2.52
CA PHE A 27 6.04 9.14 -3.44
C PHE A 27 7.35 9.63 -2.84
N THR A 28 8.34 9.85 -3.69
CA THR A 28 9.57 10.57 -3.37
C THR A 28 9.97 11.45 -4.54
N TYR A 29 10.57 12.60 -4.28
CA TYR A 29 11.21 13.42 -5.30
C TYR A 29 12.72 13.20 -5.19
N HIS A 30 13.29 12.57 -6.21
CA HIS A 30 14.71 12.20 -6.23
C HIS A 30 15.26 12.27 -7.66
N GLU A 31 16.48 12.81 -7.81
CA GLU A 31 17.12 13.02 -9.13
C GLU A 31 16.21 13.79 -10.10
N ASN A 32 15.65 14.91 -9.62
CA ASN A 32 14.75 15.79 -10.37
C ASN A 32 13.48 15.11 -10.92
N THR A 33 13.08 13.97 -10.37
CA THR A 33 11.94 13.21 -10.84
C THR A 33 11.06 12.77 -9.67
N LEU A 34 9.75 12.92 -9.82
CA LEU A 34 8.79 12.31 -8.88
C LEU A 34 8.72 10.81 -9.18
N LYS A 35 8.91 10.02 -8.14
CA LYS A 35 8.93 8.55 -8.22
C LYS A 35 7.91 7.95 -7.26
N VAL A 36 7.45 6.75 -7.55
CA VAL A 36 6.57 5.94 -6.69
C VAL A 36 7.22 4.61 -6.38
N LEU A 37 7.02 4.11 -5.15
CA LEU A 37 7.57 2.84 -4.69
C LEU A 37 6.72 1.68 -5.19
N LEU A 38 7.35 0.73 -5.89
CA LEU A 38 6.72 -0.50 -6.38
C LEU A 38 7.50 -1.73 -5.94
N VAL A 39 6.78 -2.84 -5.84
CA VAL A 39 7.30 -4.18 -5.58
C VAL A 39 6.94 -5.12 -6.74
N GLU A 40 7.87 -5.97 -7.17
CA GLU A 40 7.60 -7.06 -8.09
C GLU A 40 7.14 -8.29 -7.30
N ARG A 41 6.03 -8.88 -7.70
CA ARG A 41 5.41 -9.99 -6.98
C ARG A 41 6.09 -11.31 -7.28
N ALA A 42 6.60 -11.99 -6.25
CA ALA A 42 7.21 -13.32 -6.36
C ALA A 42 6.19 -14.48 -6.31
N SER A 43 4.93 -14.20 -5.93
CA SER A 43 3.92 -15.22 -5.67
C SER A 43 2.58 -14.95 -6.38
N PHE A 44 1.81 -16.02 -6.58
CA PHE A 44 0.44 -15.92 -7.10
C PHE A 44 -0.53 -15.29 -6.08
N PRO A 45 -1.62 -14.69 -6.55
CA PRO A 45 -1.95 -14.36 -7.93
C PRO A 45 -1.07 -13.21 -8.47
N GLU A 46 -1.06 -13.03 -9.79
CA GLU A 46 -0.37 -11.91 -10.44
C GLU A 46 1.17 -11.92 -10.28
N LYS A 47 1.78 -13.12 -10.16
CA LYS A 47 3.24 -13.30 -10.09
C LYS A 47 3.95 -12.63 -11.26
N GLY A 48 5.07 -11.94 -10.99
CA GLY A 48 5.89 -11.22 -11.98
C GLY A 48 5.35 -9.84 -12.37
N LYS A 49 4.18 -9.44 -11.87
CA LYS A 49 3.68 -8.08 -12.07
C LYS A 49 4.17 -7.14 -10.96
N TRP A 50 4.34 -5.88 -11.33
CA TRP A 50 4.60 -4.81 -10.38
C TRP A 50 3.33 -4.41 -9.65
N GLY A 51 3.45 -3.98 -8.40
CA GLY A 51 2.32 -3.52 -7.61
C GLY A 51 2.75 -2.60 -6.48
N LEU A 52 1.76 -2.02 -5.82
CA LEU A 52 1.98 -1.24 -4.61
C LEU A 52 2.41 -2.16 -3.46
N PRO A 53 3.31 -1.72 -2.58
CA PRO A 53 3.59 -2.46 -1.36
C PRO A 53 2.36 -2.45 -0.45
N GLY A 54 2.03 -3.60 0.10
CA GLY A 54 0.86 -3.80 0.94
C GLY A 54 0.67 -5.27 1.32
N GLY A 55 -0.48 -5.64 1.79
CA GLY A 55 -0.83 -7.02 2.13
C GLY A 55 -1.91 -7.14 3.18
N PHE A 56 -2.12 -8.37 3.64
CA PHE A 56 -3.15 -8.69 4.62
C PHE A 56 -2.85 -8.12 6.00
N VAL A 57 -3.92 -7.73 6.70
CA VAL A 57 -3.90 -7.46 8.13
C VAL A 57 -3.55 -8.75 8.88
N ASP A 58 -2.69 -8.64 9.87
CA ASP A 58 -2.40 -9.70 10.83
C ASP A 58 -3.19 -9.41 12.11
N GLU A 59 -4.36 -10.05 12.24
CA GLU A 59 -5.28 -9.82 13.36
C GLU A 59 -4.69 -10.17 14.73
N GLN A 60 -3.58 -10.90 14.78
CA GLN A 60 -2.93 -11.27 16.04
C GLN A 60 -1.89 -10.25 16.49
N ASN A 61 -1.23 -9.58 15.53
CA ASN A 61 -0.09 -8.72 15.81
C ASN A 61 -0.34 -7.24 15.51
N ASP A 62 -1.20 -6.93 14.55
CA ASP A 62 -1.50 -5.55 14.18
C ASP A 62 -2.65 -5.00 15.04
N GLN A 63 -2.43 -3.88 15.72
CA GLN A 63 -3.47 -3.21 16.52
C GLN A 63 -4.29 -2.23 15.67
N THR A 64 -3.69 -1.65 14.63
CA THR A 64 -4.30 -0.68 13.73
C THR A 64 -3.94 -0.96 12.27
N LEU A 65 -4.72 -0.40 11.34
CA LEU A 65 -4.41 -0.48 9.91
C LEU A 65 -3.13 0.29 9.56
N GLU A 66 -2.82 1.36 10.28
CA GLU A 66 -1.55 2.09 10.13
C GLU A 66 -0.36 1.22 10.52
N GLU A 67 -0.44 0.48 11.61
CA GLU A 67 0.59 -0.49 11.99
C GLU A 67 0.76 -1.56 10.90
N THR A 68 -0.34 -2.07 10.35
CA THR A 68 -0.30 -3.04 9.25
C THR A 68 0.48 -2.48 8.05
N VAL A 69 0.13 -1.28 7.58
CA VAL A 69 0.77 -0.72 6.38
C VAL A 69 2.25 -0.39 6.62
N LEU A 70 2.60 0.13 7.80
CA LEU A 70 3.99 0.42 8.16
C LEU A 70 4.82 -0.87 8.26
N ARG A 71 4.26 -1.92 8.88
CA ARG A 71 4.89 -3.24 8.92
C ARG A 71 5.11 -3.82 7.52
N LYS A 72 4.08 -3.77 6.65
CA LYS A 72 4.19 -4.28 5.27
C LYS A 72 5.22 -3.50 4.44
N LEU A 73 5.30 -2.19 4.60
CA LEU A 73 6.33 -1.38 3.95
C LEU A 73 7.73 -1.80 4.39
N LYS A 74 7.96 -1.86 5.71
CA LYS A 74 9.24 -2.27 6.27
C LYS A 74 9.64 -3.68 5.83
N GLU A 75 8.74 -4.66 5.97
CA GLU A 75 9.00 -6.06 5.62
C GLU A 75 9.34 -6.24 4.13
N LYS A 76 8.62 -5.56 3.25
CA LYS A 76 8.72 -5.77 1.80
C LYS A 76 9.77 -4.92 1.12
N THR A 77 10.08 -3.75 1.67
CA THR A 77 10.85 -2.73 0.95
C THR A 77 11.98 -2.10 1.76
N GLY A 78 12.00 -2.33 3.08
CA GLY A 78 12.90 -1.64 4.00
C GLY A 78 12.55 -0.17 4.24
N VAL A 79 11.61 0.42 3.51
CA VAL A 79 11.22 1.83 3.63
C VAL A 79 10.35 2.04 4.87
N ILE A 80 10.70 3.06 5.66
CA ILE A 80 9.97 3.46 6.88
C ILE A 80 9.57 4.93 6.72
N PRO A 81 8.33 5.21 6.31
CA PRO A 81 7.86 6.58 6.19
C PRO A 81 7.69 7.22 7.57
N PRO A 82 8.07 8.50 7.75
CA PRO A 82 7.89 9.21 9.03
C PRO A 82 6.42 9.53 9.33
N TYR A 83 5.57 9.52 8.32
CA TYR A 83 4.12 9.70 8.41
C TYR A 83 3.45 8.99 7.24
N ILE A 84 2.17 8.71 7.39
CA ILE A 84 1.32 8.14 6.35
C ILE A 84 -0.13 8.60 6.57
N GLU A 85 -0.85 8.84 5.49
CA GLU A 85 -2.26 9.27 5.56
C GLU A 85 -3.14 8.30 4.79
N GLN A 86 -4.33 8.04 5.30
CA GLN A 86 -5.34 7.29 4.56
C GLN A 86 -5.78 8.09 3.32
N LEU A 87 -5.68 7.46 2.16
CA LEU A 87 -6.11 8.02 0.89
C LEU A 87 -7.57 7.68 0.60
N CYS A 88 -7.89 6.39 0.60
CA CYS A 88 -9.21 5.87 0.27
C CYS A 88 -9.39 4.43 0.76
N THR A 89 -10.62 3.97 0.71
CA THR A 89 -10.97 2.56 0.90
C THR A 89 -11.70 2.07 -0.34
N VAL A 90 -11.29 0.93 -0.88
CA VAL A 90 -11.90 0.29 -2.05
C VAL A 90 -12.25 -1.15 -1.72
N GLY A 91 -13.51 -1.52 -1.91
CA GLY A 91 -13.98 -2.89 -1.66
C GLY A 91 -14.96 -3.36 -2.71
N ASN A 92 -14.71 -4.52 -3.29
CA ASN A 92 -15.60 -5.19 -4.22
C ASN A 92 -15.12 -6.64 -4.51
N HIS A 93 -15.93 -7.37 -5.29
CA HIS A 93 -15.65 -8.77 -5.63
C HIS A 93 -14.72 -8.96 -6.84
N GLN A 94 -14.37 -7.89 -7.55
CA GLN A 94 -13.60 -7.97 -8.80
C GLN A 94 -12.11 -7.61 -8.63
N ARG A 95 -11.78 -6.90 -7.53
CA ARG A 95 -10.42 -6.38 -7.35
C ARG A 95 -9.38 -7.45 -7.05
N ASP A 96 -9.80 -8.60 -6.52
CA ASP A 96 -8.91 -9.72 -6.17
C ASP A 96 -9.56 -11.05 -6.59
N PRO A 97 -8.89 -11.88 -7.40
CA PRO A 97 -9.46 -13.15 -7.86
C PRO A 97 -9.68 -14.17 -6.74
N ARG A 98 -9.10 -13.97 -5.56
CA ARG A 98 -9.26 -14.86 -4.40
C ARG A 98 -10.60 -14.69 -3.71
N GLY A 99 -11.32 -13.59 -3.93
CA GLY A 99 -12.63 -13.36 -3.36
C GLY A 99 -12.94 -11.89 -3.11
N TRP A 100 -14.07 -11.66 -2.45
CA TRP A 100 -14.50 -10.31 -2.06
C TRP A 100 -13.46 -9.69 -1.12
N SER A 101 -12.92 -8.56 -1.50
CA SER A 101 -11.82 -7.95 -0.74
C SER A 101 -11.98 -6.44 -0.58
N VAL A 102 -11.42 -5.94 0.52
CA VAL A 102 -11.30 -4.52 0.85
C VAL A 102 -9.82 -4.18 1.01
N THR A 103 -9.40 -3.07 0.42
CA THR A 103 -8.12 -2.45 0.78
C THR A 103 -8.36 -1.06 1.38
N VAL A 104 -7.61 -0.75 2.42
CA VAL A 104 -7.43 0.62 2.90
C VAL A 104 -6.10 1.11 2.35
N CYS A 105 -6.19 2.07 1.43
CA CYS A 105 -5.02 2.62 0.74
C CYS A 105 -4.50 3.84 1.49
N TYR A 106 -3.19 3.87 1.71
CA TYR A 106 -2.47 4.96 2.34
C TYR A 106 -1.56 5.67 1.34
N THR A 107 -1.17 6.91 1.63
CA THR A 107 -0.24 7.68 0.81
C THR A 107 0.66 8.57 1.64
N ALA A 108 1.86 8.84 1.16
CA ALA A 108 2.76 9.86 1.67
C ALA A 108 3.74 10.32 0.59
N LEU A 109 4.24 11.54 0.72
CA LEU A 109 5.42 12.03 0.01
C LEU A 109 6.56 12.14 1.03
N ILE A 110 7.62 11.37 0.84
CA ILE A 110 8.73 11.25 1.79
C ILE A 110 10.06 11.60 1.14
N ALA A 111 11.06 11.93 1.96
CA ALA A 111 12.44 11.98 1.51
C ALA A 111 12.87 10.62 0.95
N TYR A 112 13.77 10.63 -0.04
CA TYR A 112 14.27 9.39 -0.63
C TYR A 112 14.88 8.48 0.44
N GLN A 113 14.51 7.22 0.39
CA GLN A 113 15.11 6.12 1.15
C GLN A 113 15.49 5.02 0.17
N ALA A 114 16.66 4.41 0.35
CA ALA A 114 17.03 3.22 -0.38
C ALA A 114 16.00 2.10 -0.10
N CYS A 115 15.69 1.31 -1.10
CA CYS A 115 14.73 0.23 -0.97
C CYS A 115 15.33 -1.09 -1.47
N GLU A 116 14.95 -2.18 -0.82
CA GLU A 116 15.45 -3.52 -1.12
C GLU A 116 14.37 -4.57 -0.79
N ALA A 117 14.35 -5.68 -1.53
CA ALA A 117 13.46 -6.78 -1.23
C ALA A 117 13.97 -7.57 -0.01
N HIS A 118 13.11 -7.77 0.99
CA HIS A 118 13.48 -8.43 2.25
C HIS A 118 12.72 -9.73 2.53
N ILE A 119 11.73 -10.09 1.72
CA ILE A 119 10.91 -11.29 1.93
C ILE A 119 10.63 -12.04 0.63
N ASP A 120 10.43 -13.34 0.74
CA ASP A 120 10.24 -14.27 -0.39
C ASP A 120 9.01 -13.99 -1.27
N THR A 121 8.09 -13.14 -0.84
CA THR A 121 6.91 -12.75 -1.63
C THR A 121 7.19 -11.59 -2.59
N VAL A 122 8.41 -11.05 -2.57
CA VAL A 122 8.87 -9.91 -3.39
C VAL A 122 10.16 -10.28 -4.09
N ASP A 123 10.16 -10.24 -5.42
CA ASP A 123 11.36 -10.50 -6.24
C ASP A 123 12.24 -9.25 -6.35
N SER A 124 11.63 -8.07 -6.42
CA SER A 124 12.34 -6.81 -6.59
C SER A 124 11.55 -5.62 -6.03
N VAL A 125 12.26 -4.56 -5.66
CA VAL A 125 11.68 -3.30 -5.19
C VAL A 125 12.37 -2.15 -5.91
N LYS A 126 11.61 -1.16 -6.37
CA LYS A 126 12.19 0.04 -6.98
C LYS A 126 11.32 1.30 -6.83
N TRP A 127 11.98 2.45 -6.86
CA TRP A 127 11.36 3.74 -7.09
C TRP A 127 11.23 3.97 -8.60
N VAL A 128 10.01 3.99 -9.11
CA VAL A 128 9.69 4.13 -10.54
C VAL A 128 9.25 5.56 -10.81
N SER A 129 9.76 6.17 -11.87
CA SER A 129 9.29 7.48 -12.33
C SER A 129 7.78 7.46 -12.63
N ILE A 130 7.09 8.53 -12.26
CA ILE A 130 5.66 8.66 -12.60
C ILE A 130 5.39 8.68 -14.12
N ASP A 131 6.38 8.98 -14.94
CA ASP A 131 6.26 8.96 -16.39
C ASP A 131 6.35 7.53 -16.96
N GLU A 132 6.95 6.61 -16.20
CA GLU A 132 7.11 5.20 -16.58
C GLU A 132 5.99 4.31 -16.06
N ILE A 133 5.36 4.68 -14.93
CA ILE A 133 4.39 3.80 -14.25
C ILE A 133 3.18 3.45 -15.11
N GLU A 134 2.73 4.38 -15.97
CA GLU A 134 1.56 4.18 -16.82
C GLU A 134 1.84 3.20 -17.98
N GLN A 135 3.12 2.91 -18.25
CA GLN A 135 3.58 1.91 -19.22
C GLN A 135 3.69 0.51 -18.61
N LEU A 136 3.64 0.41 -17.27
CA LEU A 136 3.70 -0.86 -16.55
C LEU A 136 2.31 -1.48 -16.42
N THR A 137 2.25 -2.81 -16.54
CA THR A 137 1.06 -3.56 -16.16
C THR A 137 1.13 -3.83 -14.66
N LEU A 138 0.39 -3.05 -13.87
CA LEU A 138 0.32 -3.25 -12.44
C LEU A 138 -0.64 -4.38 -12.07
N ALA A 139 -0.35 -5.05 -10.95
CA ALA A 139 -1.20 -6.08 -10.38
C ALA A 139 -2.53 -5.50 -9.89
N PHE A 140 -3.60 -6.29 -9.95
CA PHE A 140 -4.93 -5.97 -9.43
C PHE A 140 -5.47 -4.62 -9.96
N ASP A 141 -5.99 -3.82 -9.05
CA ASP A 141 -6.47 -2.45 -9.30
C ASP A 141 -5.46 -1.36 -8.88
N HIS A 142 -4.18 -1.74 -8.68
CA HIS A 142 -3.14 -0.84 -8.14
C HIS A 142 -2.89 0.39 -9.00
N LEU A 143 -3.06 0.30 -10.33
CA LEU A 143 -2.97 1.48 -11.19
C LEU A 143 -4.05 2.53 -10.85
N LYS A 144 -5.27 2.08 -10.52
CA LYS A 144 -6.36 3.00 -10.12
C LYS A 144 -6.07 3.68 -8.79
N LEU A 145 -5.53 2.95 -7.81
CA LEU A 145 -5.12 3.50 -6.51
C LEU A 145 -4.02 4.55 -6.68
N TYR A 146 -3.01 4.25 -7.48
CA TYR A 146 -1.96 5.20 -7.84
C TYR A 146 -2.52 6.45 -8.51
N GLN A 147 -3.38 6.31 -9.51
CA GLN A 147 -4.00 7.44 -10.21
C GLN A 147 -4.83 8.31 -9.26
N GLN A 148 -5.51 7.73 -8.29
CA GLN A 148 -6.24 8.47 -7.26
C GLN A 148 -5.28 9.27 -6.37
N ALA A 149 -4.18 8.66 -5.92
CA ALA A 149 -3.15 9.35 -5.13
C ALA A 149 -2.52 10.53 -5.90
N LYS A 150 -2.18 10.31 -7.18
CA LYS A 150 -1.61 11.36 -8.06
C LYS A 150 -2.54 12.58 -8.22
N ARG A 151 -3.85 12.39 -8.14
CA ARG A 151 -4.86 13.47 -8.28
C ARG A 151 -5.15 14.21 -6.99
N THR A 152 -4.73 13.69 -5.85
CA THR A 152 -5.05 14.27 -4.55
C THR A 152 -4.31 15.60 -4.37
N PRO A 153 -4.99 16.70 -4.00
CA PRO A 153 -4.40 18.04 -3.93
C PRO A 153 -3.16 18.14 -3.03
N LYS A 154 -3.10 17.36 -1.97
CA LYS A 154 -1.95 17.31 -1.05
C LYS A 154 -0.66 16.85 -1.74
N ALA A 155 -0.73 15.86 -2.64
CA ALA A 155 0.42 15.45 -3.44
C ALA A 155 0.89 16.55 -4.41
N LYS A 156 -0.05 17.39 -4.90
CA LYS A 156 0.28 18.53 -5.78
C LYS A 156 0.94 19.69 -5.03
N ILE A 157 0.51 19.99 -3.80
CA ILE A 157 1.04 21.11 -3.02
C ILE A 157 2.50 20.85 -2.61
N THR A 158 2.83 19.60 -2.28
CA THR A 158 4.18 19.25 -1.84
C THR A 158 5.19 19.21 -3.00
N VAL A 159 4.76 18.93 -4.24
CA VAL A 159 5.63 18.97 -5.42
C VAL A 159 6.14 20.41 -5.72
N PHE A 160 5.32 21.42 -5.46
CA PHE A 160 5.75 22.83 -5.64
C PHE A 160 6.68 23.31 -4.52
N ASP A 161 6.63 22.71 -3.34
CA ASP A 161 7.44 23.15 -2.20
C ASP A 161 8.82 22.46 -2.12
N CYS A 162 8.96 21.27 -2.72
CA CYS A 162 10.25 20.58 -2.79
C CYS A 162 11.32 21.36 -3.59
N SER A 163 10.92 22.24 -4.51
CA SER A 163 11.87 23.12 -5.22
C SER A 163 12.48 24.21 -4.33
N ARG A 164 11.92 24.46 -3.13
CA ARG A 164 12.43 25.43 -2.16
C ARG A 164 13.36 24.83 -1.09
N PHE A 165 13.44 23.51 -1.01
CA PHE A 165 14.31 22.80 -0.05
C PHE A 165 15.68 22.38 -0.61
N CYS A 166 16.01 22.72 -1.85
CA CYS A 166 17.38 22.64 -2.37
C CYS A 166 18.13 23.95 -2.04
N ILE A 167 18.48 24.16 -0.79
CA ILE A 167 19.50 25.14 -0.41
C ILE A 167 20.59 24.41 0.35
N THR A 168 21.71 24.28 -0.37
CA THR A 168 23.11 23.98 0.07
C THR A 168 23.29 22.84 1.05
#